data_336a6f97cccef85030b09436fd83312e
#
_entry.id   336a6f97cccef85030b09436fd83312e
#
_cell.length_a   1.000
_cell.length_b   1.000
_cell.length_c   1.000
_cell.angle_alpha   90.00
_cell.angle_beta   90.00
_cell.angle_gamma   90.00
#
_symmetry.space_group_name_H-M   'P 1'
#
loop_
_entity.id
_entity.type
_entity.pdbx_description
1 polymer ?
#
loop_
_entity_poly.entity_id
_entity_poly.type
_entity_poly.pdbx_seq_one_letter_code
_entity_poly.pdbx_strand_id
1 'polypeptide(L)'
;FGAHSIGTRRPYRFDGQYDSKALFIEGFVGVTDWFDLGVQIPYFDQSFADDTRSDIPSASGWSDLRVFSKTRLLQNPLHLTVKLGAKIPTGEFINEDGLIPVGEGQWDFDLIVQGGRSLWPLPAYVNADVGYRVRLRNKEIDRDPGDEWLLNAEIGAQPREWLSLALKYEMLRSGKGETFGIRTASLIKRISYLAPTIGVRVYDDVWLEAAMRNTLGGRNFPAGQQWVVGLSTGFDAGKVLPGLR
;
A
#
# COMPACT_ATOMS: atom_id res chain seq x y z
N PHE A 1 9.92 13.22 -12.17
CA PHE A 1 10.98 12.29 -11.69
C PHE A 1 10.88 10.96 -12.40
N GLY A 2 11.27 10.94 -13.66
CA GLY A 2 11.25 9.73 -14.42
C GLY A 2 12.49 8.89 -14.22
N ALA A 3 12.44 7.84 -13.44
CA ALA A 3 13.45 6.80 -13.54
C ALA A 3 12.75 5.46 -13.73
N HIS A 4 12.74 4.99 -14.97
CA HIS A 4 12.44 3.59 -15.25
C HIS A 4 13.74 2.81 -15.19
N SER A 5 13.85 1.86 -14.27
CA SER A 5 15.05 1.05 -14.24
C SER A 5 14.78 -0.33 -14.81
N ILE A 6 15.48 -0.64 -15.91
CA ILE A 6 15.74 -2.01 -16.31
C ILE A 6 16.98 -2.46 -15.51
N GLY A 7 16.78 -2.86 -14.25
CA GLY A 7 17.86 -3.34 -13.39
C GLY A 7 18.77 -2.26 -12.76
N THR A 8 18.90 -1.08 -13.34
CA THR A 8 19.61 0.08 -12.77
C THR A 8 18.74 1.33 -12.93
N ARG A 9 18.80 2.23 -11.95
CA ARG A 9 18.10 3.50 -12.00
C ARG A 9 18.60 4.31 -13.20
N ARG A 10 17.76 4.49 -14.22
CA ARG A 10 18.07 5.32 -15.38
C ARG A 10 17.08 6.46 -15.47
N PRO A 11 17.48 7.67 -15.80
CA PRO A 11 16.57 8.75 -16.11
C PRO A 11 15.60 8.31 -17.22
N TYR A 12 14.35 8.71 -17.12
CA TYR A 12 13.40 8.56 -18.20
C TYR A 12 13.88 9.42 -19.40
N ARG A 13 13.83 8.84 -20.60
CA ARG A 13 14.47 9.44 -21.78
C ARG A 13 13.85 10.79 -22.19
N PHE A 14 12.60 11.02 -21.82
CA PHE A 14 11.80 12.18 -22.22
C PHE A 14 11.45 13.08 -21.03
N ASP A 15 12.30 13.13 -20.02
CA ASP A 15 12.18 13.97 -18.82
C ASP A 15 10.81 13.89 -18.13
N GLY A 16 10.28 12.65 -17.98
CA GLY A 16 8.96 12.43 -17.42
C GLY A 16 8.85 12.83 -15.96
N GLN A 17 7.80 13.58 -15.65
CA GLN A 17 7.40 13.96 -14.31
C GLN A 17 6.06 13.29 -13.96
N TYR A 18 6.04 12.54 -12.87
CA TYR A 18 4.84 11.94 -12.31
C TYR A 18 4.55 12.55 -10.95
N ASP A 19 3.41 13.20 -10.81
CA ASP A 19 2.91 13.73 -9.55
C ASP A 19 1.67 12.94 -9.13
N SER A 20 1.61 12.56 -7.86
CA SER A 20 0.46 11.84 -7.31
C SER A 20 0.22 12.24 -5.87
N LYS A 21 -1.03 12.57 -5.59
CA LYS A 21 -1.59 12.72 -4.25
C LYS A 21 -2.57 11.59 -4.02
N ALA A 22 -2.53 10.98 -2.85
CA ALA A 22 -3.44 9.90 -2.51
C ALA A 22 -3.98 10.09 -1.09
N LEU A 23 -5.27 9.85 -0.93
CA LEU A 23 -5.94 9.73 0.36
C LEU A 23 -6.37 8.27 0.54
N PHE A 24 -5.99 7.66 1.66
CA PHE A 24 -6.45 6.34 2.04
C PHE A 24 -7.30 6.46 3.30
N ILE A 25 -8.55 6.05 3.21
CA ILE A 25 -9.43 5.90 4.36
C ILE A 25 -9.50 4.42 4.67
N GLU A 26 -8.99 4.01 5.83
CA GLU A 26 -9.02 2.62 6.27
C GLU A 26 -9.71 2.53 7.62
N GLY A 27 -10.60 1.55 7.75
CA GLY A 27 -11.25 1.22 9.01
C GLY A 27 -11.39 -0.28 9.15
N PHE A 28 -11.38 -0.76 10.40
CA PHE A 28 -11.69 -2.15 10.70
C PHE A 28 -12.41 -2.26 12.04
N VAL A 29 -13.21 -3.31 12.19
CA VAL A 29 -13.96 -3.63 13.39
C VAL A 29 -13.64 -5.03 13.85
N GLY A 30 -13.33 -5.18 15.13
CA GLY A 30 -13.23 -6.48 15.81
C GLY A 30 -14.60 -7.13 15.91
N VAL A 31 -14.79 -8.25 15.24
CA VAL A 31 -16.02 -9.05 15.29
C VAL A 31 -15.96 -10.02 16.47
N THR A 32 -14.78 -10.54 16.74
CA THR A 32 -14.44 -11.36 17.91
C THR A 32 -13.07 -10.99 18.43
N ASP A 33 -12.64 -11.58 19.53
CA ASP A 33 -11.29 -11.35 20.09
C ASP A 33 -10.15 -11.77 19.17
N TRP A 34 -10.43 -12.53 18.13
CA TRP A 34 -9.42 -13.08 17.22
C TRP A 34 -9.70 -12.79 15.74
N PHE A 35 -10.80 -12.12 15.42
CA PHE A 35 -11.23 -11.87 14.05
C PHE A 35 -11.73 -10.46 13.82
N ASP A 36 -11.13 -9.76 12.85
CA ASP A 36 -11.50 -8.42 12.42
C ASP A 36 -11.94 -8.41 10.95
N LEU A 37 -12.84 -7.50 10.63
CA LEU A 37 -13.20 -7.14 9.25
C LEU A 37 -12.85 -5.67 8.99
N GLY A 38 -12.39 -5.39 7.80
CA GLY A 38 -11.97 -4.03 7.45
C GLY A 38 -12.18 -3.68 6.00
N VAL A 39 -12.10 -2.38 5.74
CA VAL A 39 -12.25 -1.76 4.43
C VAL A 39 -11.22 -0.67 4.26
N GLN A 40 -10.73 -0.50 3.04
CA GLN A 40 -9.88 0.61 2.63
C GLN A 40 -10.42 1.23 1.35
N ILE A 41 -10.58 2.54 1.35
CA ILE A 41 -11.11 3.33 0.25
C ILE A 41 -10.02 4.31 -0.19
N PRO A 42 -9.35 4.09 -1.32
CA PRO A 42 -8.35 5.01 -1.84
C PRO A 42 -8.98 6.06 -2.76
N TYR A 43 -8.45 7.28 -2.69
CA TYR A 43 -8.69 8.36 -3.64
C TYR A 43 -7.35 8.82 -4.22
N PHE A 44 -7.27 8.98 -5.51
CA PHE A 44 -6.07 9.48 -6.20
C PHE A 44 -6.35 10.78 -6.94
N ASP A 45 -5.32 11.62 -6.98
CA ASP A 45 -5.19 12.76 -7.88
C ASP A 45 -3.76 12.68 -8.45
N GLN A 46 -3.66 12.41 -9.76
CA GLN A 46 -2.39 12.08 -10.38
C GLN A 46 -2.27 12.69 -11.77
N SER A 47 -1.04 13.05 -12.13
CA SER A 47 -0.71 13.60 -13.43
C SER A 47 0.64 13.09 -13.92
N PHE A 48 0.81 13.07 -15.22
CA PHE A 48 2.06 12.72 -15.88
C PHE A 48 2.37 13.70 -16.99
N ALA A 49 3.58 14.22 -17.00
CA ALA A 49 4.10 15.10 -18.05
C ALA A 49 5.41 14.53 -18.60
N ASP A 50 5.66 14.69 -19.89
CA ASP A 50 6.95 14.41 -20.51
C ASP A 50 7.14 15.28 -21.77
N ASP A 51 8.35 15.27 -22.33
CA ASP A 51 8.71 16.04 -23.52
C ASP A 51 8.04 15.58 -24.81
N THR A 52 7.31 14.46 -24.80
CA THR A 52 6.64 13.92 -25.98
C THR A 52 5.25 14.49 -26.20
N ARG A 53 4.70 15.21 -25.20
CA ARG A 53 3.32 15.72 -25.20
C ARG A 53 3.28 17.17 -24.79
N SER A 54 2.39 17.92 -25.41
CA SER A 54 2.11 19.32 -25.04
C SER A 54 1.05 19.44 -23.94
N ASP A 55 0.27 18.38 -23.71
CA ASP A 55 -0.76 18.30 -22.68
C ASP A 55 -0.27 17.48 -21.48
N ILE A 56 -0.83 17.74 -20.31
CA ILE A 56 -0.53 17.02 -19.06
C ILE A 56 -1.75 16.15 -18.74
N PRO A 57 -1.74 14.87 -19.11
CA PRO A 57 -2.83 13.97 -18.71
C PRO A 57 -2.94 13.88 -17.21
N SER A 58 -4.13 14.07 -16.68
CA SER A 58 -4.44 13.98 -15.26
C SER A 58 -5.70 13.16 -15.03
N ALA A 59 -5.75 12.44 -13.94
CA ALA A 59 -6.92 11.70 -13.50
C ALA A 59 -7.09 11.83 -11.99
N SER A 60 -8.32 12.04 -11.54
CA SER A 60 -8.64 12.09 -10.12
C SER A 60 -9.96 11.36 -9.85
N GLY A 61 -10.05 10.69 -8.71
CA GLY A 61 -11.27 9.97 -8.34
C GLY A 61 -11.02 8.89 -7.28
N TRP A 62 -12.12 8.26 -6.86
CA TRP A 62 -12.09 7.08 -6.00
C TRP A 62 -11.56 5.88 -6.79
N SER A 63 -10.61 5.17 -6.19
CA SER A 63 -10.01 3.98 -6.78
C SER A 63 -10.71 2.70 -6.33
N ASP A 64 -10.07 1.57 -6.57
CA ASP A 64 -10.61 0.26 -6.27
C ASP A 64 -10.75 0.03 -4.76
N LEU A 65 -11.95 -0.32 -4.33
CA LEU A 65 -12.25 -0.66 -2.93
C LEU A 65 -11.49 -1.91 -2.52
N ARG A 66 -10.94 -1.91 -1.31
CA ARG A 66 -10.35 -3.10 -0.70
C ARG A 66 -11.13 -3.50 0.54
N VAL A 67 -11.51 -4.76 0.61
CA VAL A 67 -12.08 -5.37 1.81
C VAL A 67 -11.12 -6.43 2.33
N PHE A 68 -11.05 -6.60 3.64
CA PHE A 68 -10.14 -7.59 4.21
C PHE A 68 -10.64 -8.13 5.55
N SER A 69 -10.18 -9.33 5.88
CA SER A 69 -10.29 -9.88 7.22
C SER A 69 -8.92 -10.08 7.82
N LYS A 70 -8.81 -10.01 9.14
CA LYS A 70 -7.61 -10.37 9.91
C LYS A 70 -7.98 -11.42 10.93
N THR A 71 -7.23 -12.51 10.96
CA THR A 71 -7.42 -13.61 11.91
C THR A 71 -6.16 -13.76 12.73
N ARG A 72 -6.23 -13.53 14.04
CA ARG A 72 -5.14 -13.77 14.96
C ARG A 72 -4.98 -15.27 15.21
N LEU A 73 -3.82 -15.81 14.84
CA LEU A 73 -3.47 -17.21 15.04
C LEU A 73 -2.73 -17.45 16.36
N LEU A 74 -1.83 -16.52 16.73
CA LEU A 74 -1.03 -16.60 17.95
C LEU A 74 -0.96 -15.22 18.61
N GLN A 75 -0.81 -15.21 19.95
CA GLN A 75 -0.60 -14.02 20.74
C GLN A 75 0.75 -14.03 21.47
N ASN A 76 1.26 -15.20 21.83
CA ASN A 76 2.53 -15.41 22.52
C ASN A 76 3.26 -16.62 21.93
N PRO A 77 4.60 -16.63 21.79
CA PRO A 77 5.56 -15.58 22.16
C PRO A 77 5.68 -14.44 21.12
N LEU A 78 4.99 -14.54 20.02
CA LEU A 78 4.88 -13.50 18.99
C LEU A 78 3.40 -13.37 18.59
N HIS A 79 3.02 -12.19 18.17
CA HIS A 79 1.73 -11.98 17.53
C HIS A 79 1.80 -12.49 16.10
N LEU A 80 0.93 -13.41 15.73
CA LEU A 80 0.81 -13.92 14.37
C LEU A 80 -0.62 -13.76 13.89
N THR A 81 -0.78 -13.11 12.75
CA THR A 81 -2.07 -12.81 12.12
C THR A 81 -2.03 -13.19 10.65
N VAL A 82 -3.13 -13.72 10.13
CA VAL A 82 -3.35 -13.90 8.70
C VAL A 82 -4.37 -12.85 8.25
N LYS A 83 -4.03 -12.11 7.22
CA LYS A 83 -4.92 -11.16 6.53
C LYS A 83 -5.29 -11.75 5.16
N LEU A 84 -6.59 -11.87 4.91
CA LEU A 84 -7.15 -12.16 3.59
C LEU A 84 -7.79 -10.90 3.07
N GLY A 85 -7.50 -10.54 1.83
CA GLY A 85 -8.02 -9.33 1.21
C GLY A 85 -8.57 -9.56 -0.19
N ALA A 86 -9.49 -8.72 -0.58
CA ALA A 86 -9.97 -8.62 -1.95
C ALA A 86 -10.02 -7.16 -2.38
N LYS A 87 -9.45 -6.86 -3.54
CA LYS A 87 -9.63 -5.58 -4.23
C LYS A 87 -10.76 -5.73 -5.24
N ILE A 88 -11.77 -4.89 -5.12
CA ILE A 88 -12.94 -4.84 -5.97
C ILE A 88 -12.74 -3.71 -6.99
N PRO A 89 -12.87 -3.93 -8.29
CA PRO A 89 -12.66 -2.91 -9.32
C PRO A 89 -13.85 -1.93 -9.35
N THR A 90 -13.91 -1.05 -8.38
CA THR A 90 -14.94 0.01 -8.25
C THR A 90 -14.47 1.35 -8.78
N GLY A 91 -13.16 1.52 -8.92
CA GLY A 91 -12.55 2.73 -9.46
C GLY A 91 -12.76 2.84 -10.95
N GLU A 92 -12.84 4.07 -11.44
CA GLU A 92 -12.95 4.33 -12.86
C GLU A 92 -11.66 3.89 -13.58
N PHE A 93 -11.83 3.03 -14.59
CA PHE A 93 -10.76 2.56 -15.44
C PHE A 93 -10.96 3.14 -16.84
N ILE A 94 -10.33 4.31 -17.09
CA ILE A 94 -10.32 4.93 -18.44
C ILE A 94 -8.91 4.71 -19.01
N ASN A 95 -8.83 3.93 -20.09
CA ASN A 95 -7.57 3.65 -20.78
C ASN A 95 -7.51 4.39 -22.12
N GLU A 96 -7.78 5.69 -22.10
CA GLU A 96 -7.78 6.56 -23.28
C GLU A 96 -6.61 7.56 -23.20
N ASP A 97 -6.01 7.85 -24.36
CA ASP A 97 -5.06 8.97 -24.60
C ASP A 97 -3.88 9.11 -23.60
N GLY A 98 -3.44 7.99 -23.03
CA GLY A 98 -2.30 8.00 -22.10
C GLY A 98 -2.64 8.49 -20.70
N LEU A 99 -3.93 8.63 -20.36
CA LEU A 99 -4.38 8.82 -19.00
C LEU A 99 -3.94 7.67 -18.08
N ILE A 100 -3.56 8.00 -16.87
CA ILE A 100 -3.29 7.00 -15.82
C ILE A 100 -4.62 6.78 -15.10
N PRO A 101 -5.27 5.62 -15.24
CA PRO A 101 -6.57 5.40 -14.62
C PRO A 101 -6.44 5.35 -13.11
N VAL A 102 -7.46 5.81 -12.39
CA VAL A 102 -7.53 5.75 -10.91
C VAL A 102 -7.86 4.35 -10.41
N GLY A 103 -8.63 3.57 -11.18
CA GLY A 103 -8.89 2.14 -10.95
C GLY A 103 -8.00 1.26 -11.83
N GLU A 104 -7.89 -0.02 -11.51
CA GLU A 104 -7.11 -0.99 -12.30
C GLU A 104 -7.99 -1.94 -13.14
N GLY A 105 -9.32 -1.92 -12.93
CA GLY A 105 -10.30 -2.67 -13.71
C GLY A 105 -10.28 -4.19 -13.54
N GLN A 106 -9.55 -4.73 -12.53
CA GLN A 106 -9.53 -6.16 -12.24
C GLN A 106 -9.61 -6.44 -10.73
N TRP A 107 -10.03 -7.66 -10.41
CA TRP A 107 -9.99 -8.18 -9.04
C TRP A 107 -8.58 -8.61 -8.67
N ASP A 108 -8.17 -8.32 -7.42
CA ASP A 108 -6.98 -8.86 -6.80
C ASP A 108 -7.37 -9.57 -5.49
N PHE A 109 -6.66 -10.62 -5.12
CA PHE A 109 -6.83 -11.33 -3.85
C PHE A 109 -5.52 -11.42 -3.11
N ASP A 110 -5.52 -11.03 -1.85
CA ASP A 110 -4.34 -10.97 -0.99
C ASP A 110 -4.37 -12.07 0.07
N LEU A 111 -3.27 -12.76 0.24
CA LEU A 111 -2.95 -13.57 1.42
C LEU A 111 -1.70 -12.99 2.05
N ILE A 112 -1.79 -12.48 3.28
CA ILE A 112 -0.67 -11.86 3.99
C ILE A 112 -0.56 -12.48 5.37
N VAL A 113 0.64 -12.94 5.72
CA VAL A 113 1.01 -13.37 7.06
C VAL A 113 1.76 -12.24 7.72
N GLN A 114 1.28 -11.82 8.88
CA GLN A 114 1.81 -10.70 9.66
C GLN A 114 2.34 -11.23 10.98
N GLY A 115 3.59 -10.92 11.31
CA GLY A 115 4.22 -11.30 12.55
C GLY A 115 4.79 -10.10 13.28
N GLY A 116 4.68 -10.09 14.61
CA GLY A 116 5.23 -9.01 15.41
C GLY A 116 5.60 -9.43 16.83
N ARG A 117 6.60 -8.74 17.40
CA ARG A 117 7.06 -9.00 18.76
C ARG A 117 7.56 -7.73 19.43
N SER A 118 7.14 -7.55 20.69
CA SER A 118 7.78 -6.59 21.59
C SER A 118 9.16 -7.10 22.02
N LEU A 119 10.13 -6.21 22.10
CA LEU A 119 11.50 -6.49 22.53
C LEU A 119 11.72 -6.14 24.02
N TRP A 120 10.65 -6.30 24.84
CA TRP A 120 10.73 -6.05 26.29
C TRP A 120 12.00 -6.65 26.91
N PRO A 121 12.74 -5.90 27.81
CA PRO A 121 12.35 -4.65 28.48
C PRO A 121 12.68 -3.37 27.67
N LEU A 122 13.18 -3.47 26.45
CA LEU A 122 13.39 -2.29 25.60
C LEU A 122 12.03 -1.75 25.14
N PRO A 123 11.84 -0.42 25.08
CA PRO A 123 10.62 0.18 24.53
C PRO A 123 10.64 0.10 23.00
N ALA A 124 10.83 -1.11 22.47
CA ALA A 124 11.02 -1.35 21.06
C ALA A 124 10.21 -2.59 20.60
N TYR A 125 9.99 -2.68 19.32
CA TYR A 125 9.29 -3.80 18.69
C TYR A 125 9.83 -4.05 17.28
N VAL A 126 9.50 -5.23 16.75
CA VAL A 126 9.73 -5.61 15.35
C VAL A 126 8.45 -6.19 14.78
N ASN A 127 8.13 -5.83 13.53
CA ASN A 127 7.04 -6.38 12.75
C ASN A 127 7.56 -6.81 11.39
N ALA A 128 6.95 -7.85 10.82
CA ALA A 128 7.19 -8.26 9.45
C ALA A 128 5.92 -8.87 8.84
N ASP A 129 5.65 -8.52 7.58
CA ASP A 129 4.54 -9.04 6.81
C ASP A 129 5.08 -9.63 5.52
N VAL A 130 4.63 -10.84 5.18
CA VAL A 130 4.89 -11.47 3.89
C VAL A 130 3.55 -11.79 3.25
N GLY A 131 3.38 -11.37 2.02
CA GLY A 131 2.13 -11.52 1.30
C GLY A 131 2.31 -11.98 -0.14
N TYR A 132 1.27 -12.62 -0.64
CA TYR A 132 1.11 -12.93 -2.05
C TYR A 132 -0.23 -12.39 -2.53
N ARG A 133 -0.21 -11.69 -3.65
CA ARG A 133 -1.38 -11.13 -4.32
C ARG A 133 -1.58 -11.81 -5.65
N VAL A 134 -2.71 -12.48 -5.80
CA VAL A 134 -3.19 -12.98 -7.08
C VAL A 134 -3.94 -11.84 -7.76
N ARG A 135 -3.55 -11.52 -8.99
CA ARG A 135 -4.15 -10.45 -9.77
C ARG A 135 -4.85 -11.01 -11.00
N LEU A 136 -6.16 -10.83 -11.07
CA LEU A 136 -6.92 -11.34 -12.20
C LEU A 136 -6.70 -10.47 -13.45
N ARG A 137 -7.00 -11.05 -14.60
CA ARG A 137 -6.93 -10.35 -15.89
C ARG A 137 -7.96 -9.23 -15.96
N ASN A 138 -7.52 -8.03 -16.35
CA ASN A 138 -8.42 -6.98 -16.82
C ASN A 138 -8.94 -7.35 -18.21
N LYS A 139 -10.25 -7.63 -18.31
CA LYS A 139 -10.88 -8.12 -19.53
C LYS A 139 -11.12 -7.03 -20.57
N GLU A 140 -11.18 -5.78 -20.14
CA GLU A 140 -11.44 -4.64 -21.01
C GLU A 140 -10.27 -4.39 -21.98
N ILE A 141 -9.05 -4.52 -21.47
CA ILE A 141 -7.83 -4.32 -22.26
C ILE A 141 -7.03 -5.60 -22.47
N ASP A 142 -7.61 -6.75 -22.17
CA ASP A 142 -7.00 -8.08 -22.25
C ASP A 142 -5.58 -8.13 -21.64
N ARG A 143 -5.47 -7.61 -20.40
CA ARG A 143 -4.20 -7.47 -19.70
C ARG A 143 -4.20 -8.24 -18.38
N ASP A 144 -3.21 -9.09 -18.23
CA ASP A 144 -2.86 -9.74 -16.97
C ASP A 144 -1.66 -8.99 -16.37
N PRO A 145 -1.80 -8.31 -15.22
CA PRO A 145 -0.69 -7.53 -14.65
C PRO A 145 0.38 -8.38 -13.98
N GLY A 146 0.15 -9.69 -13.82
CA GLY A 146 1.02 -10.61 -13.08
C GLY A 146 0.87 -10.50 -11.57
N ASP A 147 0.99 -11.64 -10.90
CA ASP A 147 0.88 -11.74 -9.44
C ASP A 147 2.04 -11.05 -8.73
N GLU A 148 1.84 -10.69 -7.46
CA GLU A 148 2.78 -9.89 -6.69
C GLU A 148 3.16 -10.53 -5.37
N TRP A 149 4.47 -10.50 -5.05
CA TRP A 149 5.00 -10.71 -3.71
C TRP A 149 5.13 -9.39 -2.98
N LEU A 150 4.70 -9.38 -1.73
CA LEU A 150 4.73 -8.24 -0.83
C LEU A 150 5.58 -8.61 0.39
N LEU A 151 6.46 -7.70 0.79
CA LEU A 151 7.23 -7.81 2.03
C LEU A 151 7.26 -6.45 2.70
N ASN A 152 6.85 -6.40 3.95
CA ASN A 152 7.03 -5.25 4.82
C ASN A 152 7.81 -5.68 6.06
N ALA A 153 8.71 -4.85 6.54
CA ALA A 153 9.40 -5.04 7.78
C ALA A 153 9.52 -3.70 8.51
N GLU A 154 9.37 -3.72 9.80
CA GLU A 154 9.42 -2.54 10.63
C GLU A 154 10.18 -2.83 11.91
N ILE A 155 11.08 -1.94 12.28
CA ILE A 155 11.62 -1.82 13.61
C ILE A 155 11.20 -0.48 14.17
N GLY A 156 10.62 -0.48 15.37
CA GLY A 156 10.15 0.73 16.03
C GLY A 156 10.48 0.77 17.50
N ALA A 157 10.40 1.97 18.04
CA ALA A 157 10.56 2.23 19.47
C ALA A 157 9.54 3.28 19.92
N GLN A 158 9.08 3.13 21.16
CA GLN A 158 8.21 4.10 21.83
C GLN A 158 8.92 4.63 23.09
N PRO A 159 9.88 5.56 22.92
CA PRO A 159 10.69 6.06 24.03
C PRO A 159 9.89 6.89 25.05
N ARG A 160 8.72 7.38 24.64
CA ARG A 160 7.73 8.05 25.50
C ARG A 160 6.34 7.59 25.10
N GLU A 161 5.38 7.67 25.98
CA GLU A 161 4.00 7.26 25.73
C GLU A 161 3.34 8.04 24.57
N TRP A 162 3.81 9.25 24.32
CA TRP A 162 3.30 10.13 23.27
C TRP A 162 4.15 10.15 21.99
N LEU A 163 5.33 9.45 21.96
CA LEU A 163 6.28 9.49 20.86
C LEU A 163 6.59 8.08 20.37
N SER A 164 6.38 7.84 19.09
CA SER A 164 6.78 6.64 18.38
C SER A 164 7.78 6.97 17.27
N LEU A 165 8.81 6.18 17.12
CA LEU A 165 9.81 6.27 16.07
C LEU A 165 9.89 4.90 15.39
N ALA A 166 9.89 4.86 14.06
CA ALA A 166 10.03 3.60 13.33
C ALA A 166 10.84 3.76 12.05
N LEU A 167 11.43 2.66 11.63
CA LEU A 167 12.02 2.51 10.31
C LEU A 167 11.30 1.37 9.61
N LYS A 168 10.61 1.70 8.50
CA LYS A 168 9.82 0.76 7.71
C LYS A 168 10.55 0.44 6.40
N TYR A 169 10.60 -0.83 6.05
CA TYR A 169 11.04 -1.31 4.75
C TYR A 169 9.86 -1.95 4.04
N GLU A 170 9.63 -1.57 2.80
CA GLU A 170 8.54 -2.10 1.99
C GLU A 170 9.09 -2.60 0.64
N MET A 171 8.61 -3.74 0.18
CA MET A 171 9.00 -4.32 -1.09
C MET A 171 7.79 -4.91 -1.82
N LEU A 172 7.71 -4.64 -3.11
CA LEU A 172 6.79 -5.29 -4.03
C LEU A 172 7.57 -5.85 -5.22
N ARG A 173 7.27 -7.09 -5.60
CA ARG A 173 7.82 -7.75 -6.79
C ARG A 173 6.71 -8.47 -7.54
N SER A 174 6.42 -8.05 -8.77
CA SER A 174 5.48 -8.76 -9.63
C SER A 174 6.15 -9.84 -10.48
N GLY A 175 5.35 -10.83 -10.85
CA GLY A 175 5.63 -11.76 -11.93
C GLY A 175 5.62 -11.08 -13.30
N LYS A 176 5.71 -11.88 -14.36
CA LYS A 176 5.54 -11.41 -15.74
C LYS A 176 4.05 -11.24 -16.02
N GLY A 177 3.68 -10.05 -16.48
CA GLY A 177 2.34 -9.82 -16.99
C GLY A 177 2.22 -10.19 -18.47
N GLU A 178 0.98 -10.25 -18.95
CA GLU A 178 0.61 -10.51 -20.36
C GLU A 178 -0.31 -9.41 -20.86
N THR A 179 -0.19 -9.08 -22.13
CA THR A 179 -1.15 -8.23 -22.84
C THR A 179 -1.46 -8.91 -24.18
N PHE A 180 -2.73 -9.16 -24.45
CA PHE A 180 -3.18 -9.93 -25.64
C PHE A 180 -2.47 -11.29 -25.76
N GLY A 181 -2.32 -12.00 -24.64
CA GLY A 181 -1.65 -13.31 -24.60
C GLY A 181 -0.12 -13.26 -24.75
N ILE A 182 0.47 -12.08 -24.90
CA ILE A 182 1.90 -11.90 -25.07
C ILE A 182 2.55 -11.46 -23.74
N ARG A 183 3.50 -12.24 -23.26
CA ARG A 183 4.25 -11.89 -22.03
C ARG A 183 5.13 -10.67 -22.24
N THR A 184 4.91 -9.66 -21.44
CA THR A 184 5.54 -8.35 -21.62
C THR A 184 6.43 -8.00 -20.42
N ALA A 185 7.73 -7.81 -20.69
CA ALA A 185 8.71 -7.49 -19.66
C ALA A 185 8.51 -6.10 -19.04
N SER A 186 7.86 -5.17 -19.74
CA SER A 186 7.51 -3.83 -19.22
C SER A 186 6.45 -3.87 -18.13
N LEU A 187 5.70 -4.98 -17.98
CA LEU A 187 4.73 -5.16 -16.91
C LEU A 187 5.35 -5.66 -15.60
N ILE A 188 6.62 -6.09 -15.60
CA ILE A 188 7.28 -6.54 -14.38
C ILE A 188 7.55 -5.33 -13.49
N LYS A 189 6.83 -5.25 -12.37
CA LYS A 189 7.03 -4.23 -11.35
C LYS A 189 7.99 -4.72 -10.26
N ARG A 190 8.94 -3.90 -9.89
CA ARG A 190 9.77 -4.11 -8.70
C ARG A 190 9.97 -2.77 -8.04
N ILE A 191 9.76 -2.71 -6.74
CA ILE A 191 10.01 -1.51 -5.97
C ILE A 191 10.37 -1.87 -4.54
N SER A 192 11.24 -1.07 -3.95
CA SER A 192 11.50 -1.11 -2.51
C SER A 192 11.67 0.30 -1.96
N TYR A 193 11.16 0.49 -0.77
CA TYR A 193 11.22 1.75 -0.03
C TYR A 193 11.85 1.57 1.33
N LEU A 194 12.48 2.63 1.81
CA LEU A 194 12.82 2.82 3.21
C LEU A 194 12.11 4.08 3.71
N ALA A 195 11.39 3.96 4.81
CA ALA A 195 10.56 5.03 5.34
C ALA A 195 10.83 5.26 6.84
N PRO A 196 11.73 6.18 7.21
CA PRO A 196 11.74 6.72 8.55
C PRO A 196 10.39 7.36 8.87
N THR A 197 9.87 7.04 10.04
CA THR A 197 8.53 7.39 10.49
C THR A 197 8.58 7.94 11.91
N ILE A 198 7.84 8.99 12.16
CA ILE A 198 7.59 9.55 13.48
C ILE A 198 6.10 9.59 13.74
N GLY A 199 5.67 9.14 14.92
CA GLY A 199 4.28 9.22 15.39
C GLY A 199 4.20 10.00 16.69
N VAL A 200 3.19 10.85 16.82
CA VAL A 200 2.91 11.64 18.00
C VAL A 200 1.45 11.43 18.41
N ARG A 201 1.24 11.05 19.68
CA ARG A 201 -0.09 10.99 20.26
C ARG A 201 -0.56 12.40 20.58
N VAL A 202 -1.57 12.88 19.85
CA VAL A 202 -2.08 14.26 19.95
C VAL A 202 -3.24 14.39 20.92
N TYR A 203 -4.02 13.31 21.11
CA TYR A 203 -5.13 13.28 22.05
C TYR A 203 -5.52 11.83 22.32
N ASP A 204 -5.77 11.40 23.57
CA ASP A 204 -6.14 10.04 23.97
C ASP A 204 -5.54 8.94 23.03
N ASP A 205 -6.39 8.29 22.25
CA ASP A 205 -6.03 7.26 21.27
C ASP A 205 -5.82 7.82 19.86
N VAL A 206 -5.69 9.15 19.71
CA VAL A 206 -5.47 9.80 18.41
C VAL A 206 -3.97 10.00 18.18
N TRP A 207 -3.47 9.40 17.11
CA TRP A 207 -2.07 9.50 16.68
C TRP A 207 -1.96 10.21 15.34
N LEU A 208 -1.02 11.14 15.26
CA LEU A 208 -0.54 11.75 14.02
C LEU A 208 0.78 11.11 13.66
N GLU A 209 0.87 10.55 12.45
CA GLU A 209 2.09 9.92 11.93
C GLU A 209 2.59 10.70 10.70
N ALA A 210 3.89 10.85 10.58
CA ALA A 210 4.55 11.37 9.39
C ALA A 210 5.70 10.45 8.99
N ALA A 211 5.78 10.15 7.70
CA ALA A 211 6.83 9.32 7.13
C ALA A 211 7.36 9.89 5.81
N MET A 212 8.63 9.64 5.53
CA MET A 212 9.24 9.97 4.25
C MET A 212 9.67 8.67 3.57
N ARG A 213 8.88 8.20 2.60
CA ARG A 213 9.20 7.00 1.81
C ARG A 213 10.21 7.33 0.72
N ASN A 214 11.40 6.77 0.83
CA ASN A 214 12.47 6.92 -0.15
C ASN A 214 12.59 5.65 -0.99
N THR A 215 12.60 5.78 -2.30
CA THR A 215 12.82 4.66 -3.20
C THR A 215 14.28 4.21 -3.11
N LEU A 216 14.52 2.98 -2.66
CA LEU A 216 15.85 2.34 -2.65
C LEU A 216 16.20 1.76 -4.02
N GLY A 217 15.24 1.19 -4.71
CA GLY A 217 15.40 0.59 -6.02
C GLY A 217 14.05 0.26 -6.64
N GLY A 218 14.03 0.11 -7.95
CA GLY A 218 12.79 -0.21 -8.65
C GLY A 218 12.99 -0.57 -10.11
N ARG A 219 11.95 -1.14 -10.71
CA ARG A 219 11.82 -1.42 -12.14
C ARG A 219 10.37 -1.17 -12.56
N ASN A 220 10.20 -0.44 -13.67
CA ASN A 220 8.88 -0.09 -14.22
C ASN A 220 7.95 0.55 -13.17
N PHE A 221 8.51 1.43 -12.37
CA PHE A 221 7.81 2.16 -11.32
C PHE A 221 8.43 3.54 -11.14
N PRO A 222 7.65 4.59 -10.89
CA PRO A 222 8.18 5.91 -10.61
C PRO A 222 9.12 5.88 -9.41
N ALA A 223 10.28 6.51 -9.51
CA ALA A 223 11.22 6.64 -8.41
C ALA A 223 11.13 8.07 -7.86
N GLY A 224 11.21 8.20 -6.54
CA GLY A 224 11.15 9.50 -5.88
C GLY A 224 11.03 9.39 -4.38
N GLN A 225 10.72 10.53 -3.79
CA GLN A 225 10.34 10.64 -2.39
C GLN A 225 8.83 10.82 -2.30
N GLN A 226 8.23 10.19 -1.30
CA GLN A 226 6.82 10.33 -0.99
C GLN A 226 6.70 10.76 0.48
N TRP A 227 5.97 11.83 0.72
CA TRP A 227 5.59 12.22 2.06
C TRP A 227 4.25 11.58 2.39
N VAL A 228 4.18 10.94 3.54
CA VAL A 228 2.97 10.30 4.04
C VAL A 228 2.63 10.94 5.38
N VAL A 229 1.40 11.40 5.52
CA VAL A 229 0.86 11.88 6.79
C VAL A 229 -0.39 11.09 7.08
N GLY A 230 -0.48 10.52 8.26
CA GLY A 230 -1.59 9.69 8.69
C GLY A 230 -2.16 10.17 10.02
N LEU A 231 -3.47 10.04 10.16
CA LEU A 231 -4.18 10.18 11.43
C LEU A 231 -4.84 8.85 11.73
N SER A 232 -4.59 8.30 12.92
CA SER A 232 -5.23 7.06 13.36
C SER A 232 -5.86 7.24 14.73
N THR A 233 -6.98 6.53 14.93
CA THR A 233 -7.67 6.50 16.21
C THR A 233 -8.35 5.15 16.40
N GLY A 234 -8.51 4.74 17.64
CA GLY A 234 -9.26 3.56 18.02
C GLY A 234 -10.43 3.92 18.90
N PHE A 235 -11.54 3.22 18.77
CA PHE A 235 -12.68 3.35 19.69
C PHE A 235 -13.17 1.98 20.13
N ASP A 236 -13.64 1.91 21.35
CA ASP A 236 -14.39 0.77 21.82
C ASP A 236 -15.80 0.82 21.21
N ALA A 237 -16.09 -0.11 20.29
CA ALA A 237 -17.38 -0.17 19.61
C ALA A 237 -18.55 -0.35 20.60
N GLY A 238 -18.34 -1.02 21.73
CA GLY A 238 -19.33 -1.19 22.79
C GLY A 238 -19.72 0.11 23.49
N LYS A 239 -18.85 1.15 23.44
CA LYS A 239 -19.15 2.49 23.96
C LYS A 239 -19.90 3.36 22.96
N VAL A 240 -19.67 3.12 21.65
CA VAL A 240 -20.27 3.92 20.57
C VAL A 240 -21.61 3.36 20.13
N LEU A 241 -21.79 2.05 20.19
CA LEU A 241 -23.00 1.33 19.79
C LEU A 241 -23.45 0.37 20.91
N PRO A 242 -24.13 0.86 21.95
CA PRO A 242 -24.45 0.05 23.13
C PRO A 242 -25.38 -1.15 22.90
N GLY A 243 -25.74 -1.46 21.67
CA GLY A 243 -26.59 -2.60 21.28
C GLY A 243 -25.85 -3.74 20.53
N LEU A 244 -24.56 -3.60 20.24
CA LEU A 244 -23.73 -4.64 19.63
C LEU A 244 -22.85 -5.31 20.71
N ARG A 245 -23.46 -6.17 21.50
CA ARG A 245 -22.79 -7.12 22.40
C ARG A 245 -23.20 -8.52 22.04
#